data_c2af0227340a30fd3f0b09c8a687179f
#
_entry.id   c2af0227340a30fd3f0b09c8a687179f
#
_cell.length_a   1.000
_cell.length_b   1.000
_cell.length_c   1.000
_cell.angle_alpha   90.00
_cell.angle_beta   90.00
_cell.angle_gamma   90.00
#
_symmetry.space_group_name_H-M   'P 1'
#
loop_
_entity.id
_entity.type
_entity.pdbx_description
1 polymer ?
#
loop_
_entity_poly.entity_id
_entity_poly.type
_entity_poly.pdbx_seq_one_letter_code
_entity_poly.pdbx_strand_id
1 'polypeptide(L)'
;KRIAIFSNHTGMIGDKHLLDILLENKFNVVAIFSPEHGFRGDADAGEHVSSSVDKKTGVPILSLYDGKSGKPSEASMRKFDILVVDIQDVGLRFYTYYASMCRLMDACAEYNRKVLILDRPNPNGHYVDGPILDMKYKSGVGWLPIPVVHGMTLGELGLMVNGERWLPASRTCDLTVIPCKNYTHQTLYKLPIPPSPNLPNMKSIYLYPSTCYFEATPVSLGRGTDLPFQVYGHPNMTGYSYSFTPRSVPGAKNPPQLGKLCHGVNLSNMSDEEIWKRGIDLSYVIDAYRNLNMDDHFFRSFFELLIGTDYVRKMIKEGKSAEEIKARWKDDVEKFKVQRKPYLLYEE
;
A
#
# COMPACT_ATOMS: atom_id res chain seq x y z
N LYS A 1 21.54 -19.20 -13.05
CA LYS A 1 20.89 -19.20 -11.73
C LYS A 1 19.38 -19.32 -11.89
N ARG A 2 18.71 -19.89 -10.89
CA ARG A 2 17.24 -20.03 -10.86
C ARG A 2 16.67 -18.74 -10.29
N ILE A 3 15.68 -18.16 -10.98
CA ILE A 3 15.10 -16.88 -10.65
C ILE A 3 13.67 -17.08 -10.19
N ALA A 4 13.30 -16.49 -9.04
CA ALA A 4 11.93 -16.21 -8.67
C ALA A 4 11.64 -14.73 -8.88
N ILE A 5 10.42 -14.37 -9.24
CA ILE A 5 9.99 -12.99 -9.34
C ILE A 5 8.90 -12.69 -8.28
N PHE A 6 8.95 -11.50 -7.69
CA PHE A 6 7.84 -10.93 -6.94
C PHE A 6 7.27 -9.78 -7.76
N SER A 7 6.11 -9.99 -8.34
CA SER A 7 5.50 -9.07 -9.30
C SER A 7 4.00 -9.30 -9.42
N ASN A 8 3.34 -8.42 -10.13
CA ASN A 8 1.95 -8.54 -10.55
C ASN A 8 1.77 -7.91 -11.94
N HIS A 9 0.53 -7.59 -12.32
CA HIS A 9 0.19 -6.95 -13.61
C HIS A 9 0.91 -5.62 -13.86
N THR A 10 1.47 -4.96 -12.84
CA THR A 10 2.19 -3.70 -12.98
C THR A 10 3.65 -3.87 -13.42
N GLY A 11 4.20 -5.09 -13.39
CA GLY A 11 5.58 -5.39 -13.78
C GLY A 11 5.81 -5.31 -15.29
N MET A 12 5.37 -4.20 -15.92
CA MET A 12 5.44 -3.99 -17.37
C MET A 12 6.66 -3.15 -17.74
N ILE A 13 7.26 -3.48 -18.87
CA ILE A 13 8.30 -2.71 -19.56
C ILE A 13 7.78 -2.44 -20.97
N GLY A 14 7.24 -1.25 -21.19
CA GLY A 14 6.46 -0.97 -22.38
C GLY A 14 5.18 -1.82 -22.39
N ASP A 15 4.98 -2.59 -23.44
CA ASP A 15 3.85 -3.50 -23.66
C ASP A 15 4.08 -4.94 -23.19
N LYS A 16 5.28 -5.25 -22.68
CA LYS A 16 5.65 -6.59 -22.22
C LYS A 16 5.84 -6.67 -20.72
N HIS A 17 5.38 -7.77 -20.14
CA HIS A 17 5.65 -8.07 -18.74
C HIS A 17 7.10 -8.55 -18.54
N LEU A 18 7.71 -8.19 -17.39
CA LEU A 18 9.05 -8.64 -17.03
C LEU A 18 9.23 -10.16 -17.17
N LEU A 19 8.24 -10.96 -16.78
CA LEU A 19 8.28 -12.42 -16.91
C LEU A 19 8.50 -12.84 -18.36
N ASP A 20 7.75 -12.27 -19.30
CA ASP A 20 7.86 -12.58 -20.72
C ASP A 20 9.25 -12.19 -21.26
N ILE A 21 9.76 -11.03 -20.89
CA ILE A 21 11.10 -10.55 -21.28
C ILE A 21 12.20 -11.49 -20.78
N LEU A 22 12.11 -11.91 -19.51
CA LEU A 22 13.09 -12.84 -18.94
C LEU A 22 13.09 -14.19 -19.67
N LEU A 23 11.91 -14.74 -19.96
CA LEU A 23 11.78 -16.02 -20.68
C LEU A 23 12.25 -15.93 -22.14
N GLU A 24 11.91 -14.84 -22.86
CA GLU A 24 12.39 -14.58 -24.21
C GLU A 24 13.93 -14.52 -24.28
N ASN A 25 14.55 -13.96 -23.24
CA ASN A 25 16.00 -13.89 -23.11
C ASN A 25 16.62 -15.13 -22.46
N LYS A 26 15.88 -16.23 -22.37
CA LYS A 26 16.33 -17.53 -21.87
C LYS A 26 16.82 -17.54 -20.43
N PHE A 27 16.34 -16.62 -19.60
CA PHE A 27 16.53 -16.69 -18.16
C PHE A 27 15.70 -17.82 -17.56
N ASN A 28 16.26 -18.51 -16.58
CA ASN A 28 15.61 -19.62 -15.90
C ASN A 28 14.70 -19.11 -14.78
N VAL A 29 13.48 -18.67 -15.14
CA VAL A 29 12.46 -18.25 -14.17
C VAL A 29 11.68 -19.49 -13.72
N VAL A 30 11.80 -19.83 -12.45
CA VAL A 30 11.26 -21.07 -11.87
C VAL A 30 10.04 -20.87 -10.98
N ALA A 31 9.78 -19.64 -10.54
CA ALA A 31 8.69 -19.34 -9.63
C ALA A 31 8.26 -17.87 -9.71
N ILE A 32 6.99 -17.64 -9.37
CA ILE A 32 6.40 -16.32 -9.19
C ILE A 32 5.84 -16.26 -7.77
N PHE A 33 6.13 -15.18 -7.05
CA PHE A 33 5.38 -14.76 -5.88
C PHE A 33 4.50 -13.58 -6.28
N SER A 34 3.23 -13.61 -5.91
CA SER A 34 2.32 -12.51 -6.16
C SER A 34 1.76 -11.95 -4.87
N PRO A 35 1.54 -10.61 -4.79
CA PRO A 35 0.91 -10.00 -3.65
C PRO A 35 -0.61 -10.20 -3.66
N GLU A 36 -1.29 -9.51 -2.74
CA GLU A 36 -2.73 -9.30 -2.77
C GLU A 36 -3.19 -8.90 -4.20
N HIS A 37 -4.38 -9.29 -4.59
CA HIS A 37 -4.97 -9.18 -5.94
C HIS A 37 -4.37 -10.13 -7.01
N GLY A 38 -3.45 -11.00 -6.65
CA GLY A 38 -2.89 -12.02 -7.54
C GLY A 38 -1.92 -11.49 -8.59
N PHE A 39 -1.35 -12.41 -9.38
CA PHE A 39 -0.31 -12.08 -10.36
C PHE A 39 -0.84 -11.27 -11.56
N ARG A 40 -2.09 -11.52 -11.98
CA ARG A 40 -2.72 -10.78 -13.08
C ARG A 40 -3.63 -9.64 -12.63
N GLY A 41 -3.73 -9.38 -11.30
CA GLY A 41 -4.48 -8.26 -10.75
C GLY A 41 -6.00 -8.42 -10.74
N ASP A 42 -6.49 -9.65 -10.81
CA ASP A 42 -7.91 -10.00 -10.98
C ASP A 42 -8.59 -10.51 -9.71
N ALA A 43 -7.85 -10.63 -8.59
CA ALA A 43 -8.40 -11.06 -7.31
C ALA A 43 -8.92 -9.89 -6.46
N ASP A 44 -9.95 -10.13 -5.65
CA ASP A 44 -10.49 -9.14 -4.70
C ASP A 44 -9.50 -8.90 -3.54
N ALA A 45 -9.63 -7.74 -2.87
CA ALA A 45 -8.83 -7.41 -1.69
C ALA A 45 -9.05 -8.45 -0.57
N GLY A 46 -7.95 -9.00 -0.06
CA GLY A 46 -7.97 -10.04 0.97
C GLY A 46 -8.32 -11.46 0.47
N GLU A 47 -8.54 -11.65 -0.83
CA GLU A 47 -8.74 -12.97 -1.42
C GLU A 47 -7.42 -13.76 -1.41
N HIS A 48 -7.46 -14.96 -0.80
CA HIS A 48 -6.30 -15.85 -0.79
C HIS A 48 -6.06 -16.45 -2.17
N VAL A 49 -4.96 -16.06 -2.79
CA VAL A 49 -4.49 -16.69 -4.03
C VAL A 49 -3.77 -17.99 -3.65
N SER A 50 -4.40 -19.12 -3.92
CA SER A 50 -3.76 -20.44 -3.76
C SER A 50 -2.63 -20.61 -4.77
N SER A 51 -1.66 -21.48 -4.43
CA SER A 51 -0.59 -21.86 -5.37
C SER A 51 -1.18 -22.37 -6.68
N SER A 52 -0.76 -21.79 -7.79
CA SER A 52 -1.27 -22.07 -9.12
C SER A 52 -0.13 -21.97 -10.15
N VAL A 53 -0.48 -22.00 -11.41
CA VAL A 53 0.47 -21.82 -12.53
C VAL A 53 0.03 -20.62 -13.35
N ASP A 54 0.96 -19.79 -13.76
CA ASP A 54 0.64 -18.76 -14.75
C ASP A 54 0.24 -19.40 -16.07
N LYS A 55 -1.01 -19.24 -16.45
CA LYS A 55 -1.60 -19.93 -17.64
C LYS A 55 -0.90 -19.60 -18.95
N LYS A 56 -0.30 -18.42 -19.06
CA LYS A 56 0.39 -17.98 -20.27
C LYS A 56 1.77 -18.65 -20.44
N THR A 57 2.50 -18.79 -19.34
CA THR A 57 3.91 -19.19 -19.38
C THR A 57 4.20 -20.58 -18.79
N GLY A 58 3.26 -21.11 -17.99
CA GLY A 58 3.46 -22.35 -17.26
C GLY A 58 4.34 -22.23 -16.01
N VAL A 59 4.81 -21.03 -15.66
CA VAL A 59 5.64 -20.81 -14.47
C VAL A 59 4.79 -20.94 -13.21
N PRO A 60 5.23 -21.71 -12.18
CA PRO A 60 4.48 -21.86 -10.94
C PRO A 60 4.34 -20.55 -10.17
N ILE A 61 3.13 -20.27 -9.69
CA ILE A 61 2.85 -19.20 -8.74
C ILE A 61 2.84 -19.82 -7.34
N LEU A 62 3.75 -19.37 -6.49
CA LEU A 62 3.93 -19.86 -5.13
C LEU A 62 3.23 -18.93 -4.14
N SER A 63 2.66 -19.48 -3.08
CA SER A 63 2.09 -18.70 -2.00
C SER A 63 3.18 -17.98 -1.21
N LEU A 64 2.89 -16.73 -0.85
CA LEU A 64 3.72 -15.97 0.10
C LEU A 64 3.61 -16.50 1.53
N TYR A 65 2.60 -17.30 1.83
CA TYR A 65 2.16 -17.64 3.18
C TYR A 65 2.05 -19.15 3.44
N ASP A 66 2.63 -20.00 2.60
CA ASP A 66 2.56 -21.46 2.72
C ASP A 66 3.51 -22.05 3.79
N GLY A 67 4.35 -21.21 4.38
CA GLY A 67 5.26 -21.56 5.47
C GLY A 67 4.78 -21.07 6.84
N LYS A 68 5.55 -21.41 7.87
CA LYS A 68 5.31 -20.91 9.24
C LYS A 68 5.58 -19.41 9.33
N SER A 69 4.89 -18.73 10.24
CA SER A 69 5.09 -17.30 10.52
C SER A 69 4.75 -16.36 9.35
N GLY A 70 3.86 -16.78 8.44
CA GLY A 70 3.41 -15.96 7.31
C GLY A 70 4.51 -15.65 6.30
N LYS A 71 5.45 -16.58 6.10
CA LYS A 71 6.51 -16.53 5.08
C LYS A 71 6.37 -17.71 4.12
N PRO A 72 7.05 -17.67 2.96
CA PRO A 72 7.16 -18.85 2.11
C PRO A 72 7.80 -20.03 2.83
N SER A 73 7.37 -21.25 2.49
CA SER A 73 7.94 -22.47 3.03
C SER A 73 9.39 -22.68 2.61
N GLU A 74 10.14 -23.47 3.38
CA GLU A 74 11.49 -23.90 3.01
C GLU A 74 11.50 -24.56 1.61
N ALA A 75 10.50 -25.38 1.30
CA ALA A 75 10.37 -26.02 0.00
C ALA A 75 10.26 -24.99 -1.14
N SER A 76 9.51 -23.92 -0.94
CA SER A 76 9.41 -22.80 -1.87
C SER A 76 10.74 -22.06 -2.00
N MET A 77 11.41 -21.77 -0.87
CA MET A 77 12.68 -21.03 -0.84
C MET A 77 13.85 -21.82 -1.47
N ARG A 78 13.81 -23.14 -1.46
CA ARG A 78 14.84 -23.99 -2.10
C ARG A 78 14.75 -24.02 -3.62
N LYS A 79 13.66 -23.56 -4.23
CA LYS A 79 13.44 -23.61 -5.68
C LYS A 79 14.30 -22.62 -6.46
N PHE A 80 14.72 -21.51 -5.86
CA PHE A 80 15.41 -20.43 -6.56
C PHE A 80 16.69 -19.96 -5.83
N ASP A 81 17.50 -19.18 -6.52
CA ASP A 81 18.75 -18.61 -6.04
C ASP A 81 18.67 -17.09 -5.86
N ILE A 82 17.87 -16.43 -6.71
CA ILE A 82 17.70 -14.97 -6.75
C ILE A 82 16.21 -14.66 -6.81
N LEU A 83 15.78 -13.73 -5.96
CA LEU A 83 14.47 -13.08 -6.03
C LEU A 83 14.60 -11.74 -6.76
N VAL A 84 13.86 -11.56 -7.82
CA VAL A 84 13.71 -10.26 -8.51
C VAL A 84 12.38 -9.64 -8.12
N VAL A 85 12.42 -8.44 -7.56
CA VAL A 85 11.24 -7.66 -7.17
C VAL A 85 10.98 -6.59 -8.23
N ASP A 86 9.81 -6.64 -8.86
CA ASP A 86 9.34 -5.65 -9.83
C ASP A 86 7.84 -5.45 -9.69
N ILE A 87 7.46 -4.44 -8.93
CA ILE A 87 6.07 -4.15 -8.61
C ILE A 87 5.89 -2.66 -8.35
N GLN A 88 4.75 -2.10 -8.79
CA GLN A 88 4.40 -0.71 -8.53
C GLN A 88 3.70 -0.58 -7.17
N ASP A 89 4.33 0.13 -6.26
CA ASP A 89 3.77 0.58 -4.99
C ASP A 89 3.20 2.00 -5.12
N VAL A 90 2.43 2.44 -4.12
CA VAL A 90 1.85 3.80 -4.09
C VAL A 90 2.42 4.67 -2.96
N GLY A 91 3.39 4.16 -2.20
CA GLY A 91 4.11 4.94 -1.20
C GLY A 91 3.37 5.15 0.13
N LEU A 92 2.46 4.25 0.48
CA LEU A 92 1.67 4.35 1.71
C LEU A 92 1.86 3.12 2.59
N ARG A 93 2.03 3.33 3.90
CA ARG A 93 2.30 2.26 4.86
C ARG A 93 1.23 1.17 4.86
N PHE A 94 -0.03 1.49 4.67
CA PHE A 94 -1.11 0.51 4.65
C PHE A 94 -1.35 -0.14 3.27
N TYR A 95 -0.60 0.27 2.22
CA TYR A 95 -0.58 -0.44 0.94
C TYR A 95 0.45 -1.56 1.02
N THR A 96 0.01 -2.80 0.95
CA THR A 96 0.70 -3.95 1.57
C THR A 96 1.87 -4.54 0.79
N TYR A 97 2.20 -4.03 -0.39
CA TYR A 97 3.25 -4.61 -1.24
C TYR A 97 4.63 -4.55 -0.59
N TYR A 98 4.97 -3.44 0.07
CA TYR A 98 6.23 -3.35 0.80
C TYR A 98 6.32 -4.36 1.95
N ALA A 99 5.20 -4.64 2.63
CA ALA A 99 5.17 -5.62 3.72
C ALA A 99 5.42 -7.04 3.19
N SER A 100 4.84 -7.38 2.04
CA SER A 100 5.11 -8.65 1.34
C SER A 100 6.57 -8.74 0.90
N MET A 101 7.15 -7.65 0.39
CA MET A 101 8.57 -7.56 0.06
C MET A 101 9.45 -7.80 1.29
N CYS A 102 9.15 -7.19 2.43
CA CYS A 102 9.90 -7.39 3.68
C CYS A 102 9.86 -8.84 4.17
N ARG A 103 8.72 -9.51 4.04
CA ARG A 103 8.59 -10.94 4.38
C ARG A 103 9.44 -11.82 3.46
N LEU A 104 9.47 -11.51 2.17
CA LEU A 104 10.33 -12.18 1.22
C LEU A 104 11.81 -11.89 1.48
N MET A 105 12.17 -10.65 1.83
CA MET A 105 13.53 -10.28 2.22
C MET A 105 13.98 -11.07 3.47
N ASP A 106 13.13 -11.21 4.46
CA ASP A 106 13.42 -12.02 5.67
C ASP A 106 13.64 -13.50 5.31
N ALA A 107 12.75 -14.08 4.49
CA ALA A 107 12.92 -15.44 4.02
C ALA A 107 14.20 -15.61 3.19
N CYS A 108 14.51 -14.66 2.32
CA CYS A 108 15.75 -14.66 1.53
C CYS A 108 17.00 -14.57 2.42
N ALA A 109 16.97 -13.75 3.48
CA ALA A 109 18.05 -13.69 4.46
C ALA A 109 18.25 -15.02 5.20
N GLU A 110 17.15 -15.67 5.61
CA GLU A 110 17.18 -16.95 6.32
C GLU A 110 17.74 -18.09 5.45
N TYR A 111 17.41 -18.11 4.16
CA TYR A 111 17.81 -19.17 3.22
C TYR A 111 18.98 -18.78 2.31
N ASN A 112 19.67 -17.68 2.58
CA ASN A 112 20.81 -17.17 1.78
C ASN A 112 20.46 -16.99 0.29
N ARG A 113 19.32 -16.36 0.00
CA ARG A 113 18.92 -16.00 -1.37
C ARG A 113 19.20 -14.53 -1.60
N LYS A 114 19.67 -14.20 -2.81
CA LYS A 114 19.88 -12.81 -3.23
C LYS A 114 18.55 -12.14 -3.55
N VAL A 115 18.45 -10.85 -3.24
CA VAL A 115 17.31 -10.01 -3.61
C VAL A 115 17.79 -8.92 -4.56
N LEU A 116 17.11 -8.78 -5.68
CA LEU A 116 17.31 -7.72 -6.66
C LEU A 116 16.02 -6.94 -6.81
N ILE A 117 16.01 -5.68 -6.42
CA ILE A 117 14.85 -4.80 -6.61
C ILE A 117 15.06 -3.98 -7.88
N LEU A 118 14.16 -4.12 -8.84
CA LEU A 118 14.03 -3.22 -9.98
C LEU A 118 13.10 -2.08 -9.54
N ASP A 119 13.70 -0.96 -9.14
CA ASP A 119 12.94 0.09 -8.48
C ASP A 119 11.97 0.80 -9.42
N ARG A 120 10.88 1.33 -8.85
CA ARG A 120 9.86 2.10 -9.57
C ARG A 120 9.56 3.41 -8.85
N PRO A 121 9.19 4.47 -9.60
CA PRO A 121 8.83 5.74 -8.99
C PRO A 121 7.68 5.60 -8.00
N ASN A 122 7.75 6.40 -6.92
CA ASN A 122 6.66 6.52 -5.96
C ASN A 122 5.75 7.70 -6.35
N PRO A 123 4.46 7.48 -6.66
CA PRO A 123 3.54 8.56 -7.03
C PRO A 123 3.25 9.54 -5.88
N ASN A 124 3.48 9.13 -4.63
CA ASN A 124 3.41 9.94 -3.42
C ASN A 124 4.81 10.22 -2.83
N GLY A 125 5.87 10.18 -3.64
CA GLY A 125 7.25 10.33 -3.20
C GLY A 125 7.66 11.75 -2.83
N HIS A 126 6.84 12.75 -3.12
CA HIS A 126 7.14 14.16 -2.99
C HIS A 126 6.86 14.76 -1.59
N TYR A 127 6.34 13.97 -0.67
CA TYR A 127 6.08 14.41 0.71
C TYR A 127 6.14 13.26 1.72
N VAL A 128 6.24 13.62 2.99
CA VAL A 128 6.20 12.69 4.14
C VAL A 128 5.16 13.22 5.11
N ASP A 129 4.24 12.35 5.55
CA ASP A 129 3.16 12.76 6.45
C ASP A 129 2.58 11.57 7.23
N GLY A 130 1.92 11.88 8.32
CA GLY A 130 1.23 10.91 9.16
C GLY A 130 2.05 10.40 10.34
N PRO A 131 1.37 9.78 11.31
CA PRO A 131 2.05 9.27 12.48
C PRO A 131 2.95 8.09 12.13
N ILE A 132 4.07 7.98 12.83
CA ILE A 132 4.92 6.79 12.82
C ILE A 132 4.15 5.63 13.44
N LEU A 133 4.23 4.44 12.86
CA LEU A 133 3.60 3.25 13.42
C LEU A 133 4.16 2.95 14.80
N ASP A 134 3.29 2.99 15.82
CA ASP A 134 3.57 2.35 17.09
C ASP A 134 3.52 0.83 16.89
N MET A 135 4.64 0.15 17.14
CA MET A 135 4.80 -1.27 16.80
C MET A 135 3.87 -2.21 17.57
N LYS A 136 3.16 -1.73 18.61
CA LYS A 136 2.07 -2.50 19.23
C LYS A 136 0.88 -2.70 18.28
N TYR A 137 0.76 -1.85 17.24
CA TYR A 137 -0.24 -1.96 16.16
C TYR A 137 0.31 -2.61 14.89
N LYS A 138 1.48 -3.25 14.96
CA LYS A 138 2.03 -3.99 13.83
C LYS A 138 1.02 -5.02 13.31
N SER A 139 0.78 -5.00 11.99
CA SER A 139 -0.20 -5.86 11.32
C SER A 139 0.14 -6.01 9.84
N GLY A 140 -0.74 -6.69 9.07
CA GLY A 140 -0.62 -6.75 7.62
C GLY A 140 -0.66 -5.38 6.93
N VAL A 141 -1.36 -4.40 7.51
CA VAL A 141 -1.48 -3.02 6.99
C VAL A 141 -0.53 -2.02 7.67
N GLY A 142 0.43 -2.48 8.43
CA GLY A 142 1.46 -1.67 9.08
C GLY A 142 2.59 -2.56 9.57
N TRP A 143 3.68 -2.66 8.80
CA TRP A 143 4.76 -3.62 9.07
C TRP A 143 6.01 -2.98 9.67
N LEU A 144 6.31 -1.73 9.31
CA LEU A 144 7.53 -1.01 9.67
C LEU A 144 7.21 0.23 10.50
N PRO A 145 8.14 0.69 11.36
CA PRO A 145 8.01 1.92 12.15
C PRO A 145 8.25 3.17 11.27
N ILE A 146 7.37 3.38 10.32
CA ILE A 146 7.44 4.48 9.33
C ILE A 146 6.12 5.28 9.35
N PRO A 147 6.11 6.52 8.85
CA PRO A 147 4.89 7.30 8.72
C PRO A 147 3.95 6.71 7.65
N VAL A 148 2.69 7.13 7.66
CA VAL A 148 1.70 6.69 6.67
C VAL A 148 2.17 6.99 5.26
N VAL A 149 2.60 8.22 4.99
CA VAL A 149 3.24 8.64 3.73
C VAL A 149 4.73 8.75 3.99
N HIS A 150 5.50 7.78 3.54
CA HIS A 150 6.93 7.68 3.88
C HIS A 150 7.86 8.36 2.87
N GLY A 151 7.36 8.72 1.68
CA GLY A 151 8.13 9.41 0.66
C GLY A 151 9.34 8.63 0.14
N MET A 152 9.28 7.30 0.10
CA MET A 152 10.37 6.42 -0.34
C MET A 152 9.89 5.47 -1.42
N THR A 153 10.78 5.07 -2.32
CA THR A 153 10.53 3.96 -3.24
C THR A 153 10.69 2.61 -2.53
N LEU A 154 10.25 1.52 -3.17
CA LEU A 154 10.49 0.18 -2.62
C LEU A 154 11.98 -0.14 -2.48
N GLY A 155 12.80 0.30 -3.44
CA GLY A 155 14.25 0.14 -3.38
C GLY A 155 14.87 0.84 -2.18
N GLU A 156 14.49 2.09 -1.94
CA GLU A 156 14.92 2.86 -0.78
C GLU A 156 14.44 2.25 0.53
N LEU A 157 13.18 1.79 0.62
CA LEU A 157 12.68 1.05 1.78
C LEU A 157 13.46 -0.24 2.04
N GLY A 158 13.76 -1.01 0.99
CA GLY A 158 14.57 -2.21 1.10
C GLY A 158 15.95 -1.94 1.70
N LEU A 159 16.62 -0.87 1.25
CA LEU A 159 17.89 -0.42 1.81
C LEU A 159 17.76 -0.02 3.28
N MET A 160 16.72 0.74 3.62
CA MET A 160 16.45 1.16 5.00
C MET A 160 16.17 -0.04 5.91
N VAL A 161 15.36 -0.99 5.47
CA VAL A 161 15.05 -2.22 6.22
C VAL A 161 16.32 -2.99 6.58
N ASN A 162 17.25 -3.11 5.64
CA ASN A 162 18.56 -3.73 5.89
C ASN A 162 19.43 -2.87 6.82
N GLY A 163 19.54 -1.57 6.55
CA GLY A 163 20.40 -0.66 7.31
C GLY A 163 19.97 -0.51 8.76
N GLU A 164 18.68 -0.39 9.01
CA GLU A 164 18.08 -0.30 10.34
C GLU A 164 17.90 -1.66 11.03
N ARG A 165 18.18 -2.77 10.32
CA ARG A 165 18.03 -4.14 10.82
C ARG A 165 16.59 -4.45 11.29
N TRP A 166 15.60 -4.01 10.52
CA TRP A 166 14.19 -4.16 10.86
C TRP A 166 13.60 -5.54 10.55
N LEU A 167 14.32 -6.40 9.85
CA LEU A 167 13.87 -7.78 9.65
C LEU A 167 13.89 -8.57 10.97
N PRO A 168 13.04 -9.58 11.12
CA PRO A 168 13.04 -10.46 12.29
C PRO A 168 14.44 -10.97 12.66
N ALA A 169 14.75 -11.05 13.95
CA ALA A 169 16.07 -11.40 14.48
C ALA A 169 17.20 -10.49 13.95
N SER A 170 16.88 -9.24 13.58
CA SER A 170 17.83 -8.27 13.02
C SER A 170 18.62 -8.79 11.80
N ARG A 171 18.04 -9.72 11.05
CA ARG A 171 18.64 -10.24 9.83
C ARG A 171 18.81 -9.14 8.78
N THR A 172 19.75 -9.36 7.88
CA THR A 172 19.93 -8.59 6.66
C THR A 172 19.99 -9.54 5.48
N CYS A 173 19.45 -9.14 4.33
CA CYS A 173 19.57 -9.92 3.11
C CYS A 173 20.64 -9.36 2.17
N ASP A 174 21.15 -10.21 1.26
CA ASP A 174 22.02 -9.80 0.15
C ASP A 174 21.15 -9.05 -0.87
N LEU A 175 21.13 -7.71 -0.75
CA LEU A 175 20.23 -6.83 -1.50
C LEU A 175 21.00 -5.98 -2.51
N THR A 176 20.51 -5.96 -3.74
CA THR A 176 20.90 -5.01 -4.78
C THR A 176 19.67 -4.27 -5.29
N VAL A 177 19.77 -2.96 -5.44
CA VAL A 177 18.71 -2.12 -6.02
C VAL A 177 19.19 -1.54 -7.35
N ILE A 178 18.39 -1.71 -8.40
CA ILE A 178 18.58 -1.02 -9.68
C ILE A 178 17.69 0.22 -9.66
N PRO A 179 18.29 1.42 -9.59
CA PRO A 179 17.52 2.65 -9.46
C PRO A 179 16.83 3.06 -10.76
N CYS A 180 15.76 3.85 -10.62
CA CYS A 180 15.11 4.52 -11.74
C CYS A 180 16.05 5.56 -12.39
N LYS A 181 15.94 5.71 -13.70
CA LYS A 181 16.58 6.83 -14.42
C LYS A 181 15.63 8.02 -14.47
N ASN A 182 16.20 9.24 -14.43
CA ASN A 182 15.43 10.49 -14.58
C ASN A 182 14.27 10.64 -13.59
N TYR A 183 14.45 10.15 -12.37
CA TYR A 183 13.48 10.26 -11.28
C TYR A 183 14.11 10.98 -10.09
N THR A 184 13.36 11.89 -9.49
CA THR A 184 13.64 12.52 -8.20
C THR A 184 12.39 12.43 -7.31
N HIS A 185 12.53 12.72 -6.03
CA HIS A 185 11.38 12.77 -5.12
C HIS A 185 10.37 13.87 -5.49
N GLN A 186 10.76 14.88 -6.26
CA GLN A 186 9.87 15.93 -6.76
C GLN A 186 9.13 15.54 -8.04
N THR A 187 9.45 14.39 -8.63
CA THR A 187 8.79 13.92 -9.85
C THR A 187 7.35 13.49 -9.56
N LEU A 188 6.39 14.18 -10.15
CA LEU A 188 4.96 13.83 -10.07
C LEU A 188 4.64 12.74 -11.10
N TYR A 189 5.01 11.51 -10.78
CA TYR A 189 4.89 10.36 -11.67
C TYR A 189 3.45 9.86 -11.76
N LYS A 190 2.90 9.91 -12.97
CA LYS A 190 1.58 9.33 -13.27
C LYS A 190 1.74 7.86 -13.60
N LEU A 191 1.07 6.99 -12.86
CA LEU A 191 1.13 5.55 -13.09
C LEU A 191 0.48 5.21 -14.44
N PRO A 192 1.18 4.50 -15.33
CA PRO A 192 0.61 4.08 -16.62
C PRO A 192 -0.42 2.95 -16.48
N ILE A 193 -0.37 2.24 -15.35
CA ILE A 193 -1.23 1.09 -15.05
C ILE A 193 -1.79 1.26 -13.65
N PRO A 194 -3.12 1.12 -13.46
CA PRO A 194 -3.71 1.12 -12.12
C PRO A 194 -3.07 0.05 -11.23
N PRO A 195 -2.59 0.41 -10.02
CA PRO A 195 -1.89 -0.54 -9.15
C PRO A 195 -2.83 -1.57 -8.51
N SER A 196 -4.12 -1.25 -8.41
CA SER A 196 -5.16 -2.17 -7.97
C SER A 196 -6.51 -1.77 -8.59
N PRO A 197 -7.50 -2.70 -8.60
CA PRO A 197 -8.84 -2.40 -9.13
C PRO A 197 -9.54 -1.21 -8.44
N ASN A 198 -9.21 -0.97 -7.17
CA ASN A 198 -9.82 0.10 -6.38
C ASN A 198 -8.99 1.41 -6.38
N LEU A 199 -7.88 1.45 -7.10
CA LEU A 199 -7.10 2.66 -7.35
C LEU A 199 -6.99 2.91 -8.87
N PRO A 200 -8.13 3.21 -9.53
CA PRO A 200 -8.21 3.21 -11.00
C PRO A 200 -7.53 4.41 -11.67
N ASN A 201 -7.22 5.45 -10.91
CA ASN A 201 -6.63 6.69 -11.43
C ASN A 201 -5.78 7.41 -10.38
N MET A 202 -5.05 8.44 -10.81
CA MET A 202 -4.17 9.20 -9.92
C MET A 202 -4.93 9.92 -8.81
N LYS A 203 -6.16 10.37 -9.05
CA LYS A 203 -7.00 11.04 -8.05
C LYS A 203 -7.27 10.12 -6.85
N SER A 204 -7.60 8.86 -7.11
CA SER A 204 -7.79 7.86 -6.05
C SER A 204 -6.51 7.63 -5.26
N ILE A 205 -5.34 7.59 -5.92
CA ILE A 205 -4.04 7.40 -5.30
C ILE A 205 -3.67 8.59 -4.39
N TYR A 206 -3.94 9.82 -4.83
CA TYR A 206 -3.65 11.03 -4.06
C TYR A 206 -4.59 11.22 -2.86
N LEU A 207 -5.85 10.81 -2.97
CA LEU A 207 -6.83 10.88 -1.88
C LEU A 207 -6.75 9.70 -0.91
N TYR A 208 -6.14 8.60 -1.32
CA TYR A 208 -6.02 7.38 -0.51
C TYR A 208 -5.42 7.62 0.89
N PRO A 209 -4.36 8.45 1.05
CA PRO A 209 -3.80 8.76 2.37
C PRO A 209 -4.79 9.36 3.38
N SER A 210 -5.85 10.01 2.89
CA SER A 210 -6.88 10.65 3.71
C SER A 210 -8.17 9.85 3.84
N THR A 211 -8.50 9.00 2.84
CA THR A 211 -9.79 8.30 2.77
C THR A 211 -9.73 6.85 3.22
N CYS A 212 -8.55 6.23 3.26
CA CYS A 212 -8.39 4.82 3.66
C CYS A 212 -8.99 4.51 5.04
N TYR A 213 -8.98 5.46 5.95
CA TYR A 213 -9.47 5.28 7.33
C TYR A 213 -10.95 4.93 7.42
N PHE A 214 -11.74 5.29 6.40
CA PHE A 214 -13.14 4.90 6.31
C PHE A 214 -13.34 3.38 6.25
N GLU A 215 -12.33 2.59 5.87
CA GLU A 215 -12.40 1.13 5.92
C GLU A 215 -12.59 0.59 7.35
N ALA A 216 -12.21 1.38 8.34
CA ALA A 216 -12.40 1.06 9.76
C ALA A 216 -13.66 1.73 10.36
N THR A 217 -14.63 2.09 9.54
CA THR A 217 -15.88 2.77 9.92
C THR A 217 -17.06 2.16 9.14
N PRO A 218 -18.32 2.51 9.46
CA PRO A 218 -19.46 2.12 8.65
C PRO A 218 -19.60 2.93 7.35
N VAL A 219 -18.80 3.97 7.14
CA VAL A 219 -18.87 4.88 5.97
C VAL A 219 -18.31 4.21 4.73
N SER A 220 -19.02 4.31 3.60
CA SER A 220 -18.47 3.93 2.30
C SER A 220 -17.46 4.97 1.82
N LEU A 221 -16.33 4.51 1.29
CA LEU A 221 -15.33 5.34 0.61
C LEU A 221 -15.39 5.23 -0.92
N GLY A 222 -16.51 4.74 -1.43
CA GLY A 222 -16.75 4.66 -2.87
C GLY A 222 -16.36 3.32 -3.52
N ARG A 223 -15.91 2.31 -2.77
CA ARG A 223 -15.77 0.96 -3.34
C ARG A 223 -17.12 0.51 -3.90
N GLY A 224 -17.10 -0.13 -5.07
CA GLY A 224 -18.33 -0.49 -5.79
C GLY A 224 -18.97 0.66 -6.55
N THR A 225 -18.25 1.76 -6.76
CA THR A 225 -18.60 2.90 -7.63
C THR A 225 -17.48 3.19 -8.60
N ASP A 226 -17.70 4.17 -9.50
CA ASP A 226 -16.67 4.65 -10.41
C ASP A 226 -15.62 5.58 -9.71
N LEU A 227 -15.82 5.91 -8.42
CA LEU A 227 -15.01 6.83 -7.64
C LEU A 227 -14.48 6.23 -6.32
N PRO A 228 -13.86 5.03 -6.34
CA PRO A 228 -13.31 4.46 -5.12
C PRO A 228 -12.20 5.36 -4.56
N PHE A 229 -12.18 5.53 -3.23
CA PHE A 229 -11.29 6.42 -2.47
C PHE A 229 -11.41 7.92 -2.81
N GLN A 230 -12.40 8.30 -3.60
CA GLN A 230 -12.62 9.68 -4.07
C GLN A 230 -13.91 10.30 -3.55
N VAL A 231 -14.73 9.51 -2.87
CA VAL A 231 -15.98 9.93 -2.23
C VAL A 231 -16.10 9.29 -0.86
N TYR A 232 -16.91 9.87 0.02
CA TYR A 232 -17.32 9.19 1.24
C TYR A 232 -18.78 9.50 1.56
N GLY A 233 -19.48 8.55 2.14
CA GLY A 233 -20.88 8.71 2.50
C GLY A 233 -21.49 7.50 3.20
N HIS A 234 -22.66 7.73 3.76
CA HIS A 234 -23.43 6.73 4.50
C HIS A 234 -24.92 7.03 4.33
N PRO A 235 -25.81 6.02 4.39
CA PRO A 235 -27.25 6.23 4.26
C PRO A 235 -27.84 7.21 5.28
N ASN A 236 -27.26 7.28 6.47
CA ASN A 236 -27.73 8.14 7.56
C ASN A 236 -27.02 9.50 7.67
N MET A 237 -26.08 9.82 6.79
CA MET A 237 -25.48 11.15 6.74
C MET A 237 -26.50 12.15 6.18
N THR A 238 -26.59 13.33 6.80
CA THR A 238 -27.58 14.37 6.47
C THR A 238 -26.90 15.70 6.16
N GLY A 239 -27.56 16.50 5.32
CA GLY A 239 -27.08 17.84 4.94
C GLY A 239 -26.12 17.85 3.75
N TYR A 240 -26.01 16.76 3.00
CA TYR A 240 -25.15 16.64 1.81
C TYR A 240 -26.00 16.58 0.54
N SER A 241 -25.55 17.28 -0.49
CA SER A 241 -26.21 17.27 -1.81
C SER A 241 -25.77 16.12 -2.71
N TYR A 242 -24.56 15.55 -2.44
CA TYR A 242 -24.03 14.42 -3.22
C TYR A 242 -24.54 13.09 -2.68
N SER A 243 -24.89 12.19 -3.59
CA SER A 243 -25.29 10.83 -3.22
C SER A 243 -24.77 9.80 -4.23
N PHE A 244 -24.61 8.56 -3.77
CA PHE A 244 -24.15 7.44 -4.59
C PHE A 244 -24.64 6.12 -3.97
N THR A 245 -24.69 5.07 -4.79
CA THR A 245 -25.06 3.73 -4.35
C THR A 245 -24.00 2.72 -4.74
N PRO A 246 -23.27 2.12 -3.76
CA PRO A 246 -22.31 1.06 -4.05
C PRO A 246 -22.97 -0.16 -4.67
N ARG A 247 -22.32 -0.74 -5.67
CA ARG A 247 -22.75 -1.93 -6.40
C ARG A 247 -21.66 -3.01 -6.33
N SER A 248 -22.03 -4.28 -6.52
CA SER A 248 -21.05 -5.34 -6.71
C SER A 248 -20.36 -5.19 -8.07
N VAL A 249 -19.04 -5.04 -8.04
CA VAL A 249 -18.20 -4.89 -9.23
C VAL A 249 -16.95 -5.78 -9.10
N PRO A 250 -16.26 -6.13 -10.20
CA PRO A 250 -14.96 -6.81 -10.11
C PRO A 250 -13.99 -6.02 -9.23
N GLY A 251 -13.31 -6.70 -8.30
CA GLY A 251 -12.42 -6.06 -7.32
C GLY A 251 -13.13 -5.49 -6.08
N ALA A 252 -14.46 -5.43 -6.06
CA ALA A 252 -15.28 -5.04 -4.90
C ALA A 252 -16.66 -5.72 -4.96
N LYS A 253 -16.67 -7.04 -4.77
CA LYS A 253 -17.91 -7.84 -4.86
C LYS A 253 -18.92 -7.51 -3.75
N ASN A 254 -18.43 -7.22 -2.56
CA ASN A 254 -19.23 -6.91 -1.38
C ASN A 254 -18.75 -5.58 -0.74
N PRO A 255 -18.91 -4.44 -1.44
CA PRO A 255 -18.46 -3.16 -0.92
C PRO A 255 -19.29 -2.74 0.30
N PRO A 256 -18.74 -1.91 1.21
CA PRO A 256 -19.52 -1.31 2.29
C PRO A 256 -20.75 -0.59 1.75
N GLN A 257 -21.90 -0.73 2.44
CA GLN A 257 -23.18 -0.13 2.08
C GLN A 257 -23.74 -0.60 0.71
N LEU A 258 -23.39 -1.82 0.29
CA LEU A 258 -23.88 -2.41 -0.97
C LEU A 258 -25.39 -2.23 -1.15
N GLY A 259 -25.79 -1.64 -2.30
CA GLY A 259 -27.17 -1.44 -2.67
C GLY A 259 -27.92 -0.33 -1.92
N LYS A 260 -27.27 0.39 -1.00
CA LYS A 260 -27.89 1.46 -0.22
C LYS A 260 -27.51 2.83 -0.79
N LEU A 261 -28.49 3.71 -0.87
CA LEU A 261 -28.24 5.13 -1.22
C LEU A 261 -27.48 5.81 -0.07
N CYS A 262 -26.26 6.24 -0.34
CA CYS A 262 -25.42 6.96 0.59
C CYS A 262 -25.43 8.45 0.24
N HIS A 263 -25.39 9.30 1.28
CA HIS A 263 -25.21 10.73 1.17
C HIS A 263 -23.86 11.13 1.73
N GLY A 264 -23.18 12.08 1.11
CA GLY A 264 -21.86 12.48 1.57
C GLY A 264 -21.15 13.47 0.66
N VAL A 265 -19.87 13.27 0.44
CA VAL A 265 -18.98 14.22 -0.21
C VAL A 265 -18.27 13.57 -1.39
N ASN A 266 -18.19 14.31 -2.51
CA ASN A 266 -17.38 13.98 -3.66
C ASN A 266 -16.10 14.82 -3.65
N LEU A 267 -14.95 14.17 -3.46
CA LEU A 267 -13.62 14.79 -3.43
C LEU A 267 -12.93 14.78 -4.79
N SER A 268 -13.48 14.10 -5.78
CA SER A 268 -12.84 13.92 -7.10
C SER A 268 -12.66 15.23 -7.88
N ASN A 269 -13.40 16.26 -7.51
CA ASN A 269 -13.33 17.59 -8.15
C ASN A 269 -12.23 18.49 -7.55
N MET A 270 -11.58 18.09 -6.47
CA MET A 270 -10.44 18.83 -5.93
C MET A 270 -9.26 18.81 -6.90
N SER A 271 -8.51 19.93 -6.97
CA SER A 271 -7.26 19.92 -7.73
C SER A 271 -6.20 19.06 -7.05
N ASP A 272 -5.27 18.53 -7.84
CA ASP A 272 -4.17 17.73 -7.29
C ASP A 272 -3.31 18.56 -6.32
N GLU A 273 -3.06 19.82 -6.67
CA GLU A 273 -2.31 20.77 -5.82
C GLU A 273 -2.99 20.99 -4.48
N GLU A 274 -4.31 21.10 -4.44
CA GLU A 274 -5.06 21.24 -3.19
C GLU A 274 -4.93 19.99 -2.32
N ILE A 275 -5.04 18.79 -2.92
CA ILE A 275 -4.87 17.53 -2.21
C ILE A 275 -3.45 17.42 -1.63
N TRP A 276 -2.42 17.70 -2.42
CA TRP A 276 -1.02 17.64 -1.95
C TRP A 276 -0.73 18.66 -0.86
N LYS A 277 -1.26 19.88 -0.97
CA LYS A 277 -1.11 20.91 0.05
C LYS A 277 -1.70 20.50 1.39
N ARG A 278 -2.82 19.77 1.38
CA ARG A 278 -3.45 19.25 2.60
C ARG A 278 -2.68 18.08 3.21
N GLY A 279 -2.02 17.28 2.38
CA GLY A 279 -1.43 16.01 2.82
C GLY A 279 -2.48 15.05 3.35
N ILE A 280 -2.24 14.38 4.48
CA ILE A 280 -3.27 13.60 5.16
C ILE A 280 -4.28 14.57 5.77
N ASP A 281 -5.51 14.51 5.30
CA ASP A 281 -6.61 15.35 5.76
C ASP A 281 -7.62 14.52 6.57
N LEU A 282 -7.54 14.59 7.88
CA LEU A 282 -8.46 13.90 8.79
C LEU A 282 -9.83 14.60 8.89
N SER A 283 -10.00 15.78 8.29
CA SER A 283 -11.29 16.49 8.35
C SER A 283 -12.43 15.68 7.75
N TYR A 284 -12.16 14.82 6.77
CA TYR A 284 -13.16 13.94 6.15
C TYR A 284 -13.71 12.91 7.14
N VAL A 285 -12.85 12.24 7.87
CA VAL A 285 -13.25 11.27 8.89
C VAL A 285 -13.94 11.97 10.05
N ILE A 286 -13.44 13.12 10.47
CA ILE A 286 -14.03 13.93 11.54
C ILE A 286 -15.43 14.42 11.15
N ASP A 287 -15.62 14.86 9.91
CA ASP A 287 -16.92 15.28 9.37
C ASP A 287 -17.95 14.14 9.48
N ALA A 288 -17.62 12.96 8.97
CA ALA A 288 -18.51 11.80 9.04
C ALA A 288 -18.76 11.33 10.48
N TYR A 289 -17.75 11.36 11.35
CA TYR A 289 -17.88 11.02 12.76
C TYR A 289 -18.89 11.94 13.47
N ARG A 290 -18.77 13.23 13.27
CA ARG A 290 -19.68 14.23 13.85
C ARG A 290 -21.10 14.12 13.28
N ASN A 291 -21.22 13.94 11.97
CA ASN A 291 -22.53 13.89 11.31
C ASN A 291 -23.33 12.65 11.73
N LEU A 292 -22.71 11.49 11.78
CA LEU A 292 -23.38 10.23 12.12
C LEU A 292 -23.68 10.09 13.61
N ASN A 293 -22.92 10.73 14.49
CA ASN A 293 -23.11 10.71 15.95
C ASN A 293 -23.29 9.28 16.50
N MET A 294 -22.41 8.38 16.10
CA MET A 294 -22.49 6.94 16.46
C MET A 294 -21.61 6.58 17.66
N ASP A 295 -20.95 7.54 18.28
CA ASP A 295 -20.06 7.37 19.45
C ASP A 295 -19.06 6.20 19.27
N ASP A 296 -19.10 5.21 20.15
CA ASP A 296 -18.19 4.06 20.14
C ASP A 296 -18.45 3.08 18.99
N HIS A 297 -19.55 3.21 18.28
CA HIS A 297 -19.90 2.35 17.14
C HIS A 297 -19.33 2.86 15.81
N PHE A 298 -18.72 4.04 15.77
CA PHE A 298 -18.16 4.60 14.55
C PHE A 298 -16.81 3.98 14.19
N PHE A 299 -15.86 3.96 15.12
CA PHE A 299 -14.53 3.41 14.88
C PHE A 299 -14.45 1.94 15.24
N ARG A 300 -14.02 1.11 14.30
CA ARG A 300 -13.62 -0.29 14.54
C ARG A 300 -12.17 -0.35 15.00
N SER A 301 -11.75 -1.46 15.62
CA SER A 301 -10.34 -1.68 16.04
C SER A 301 -9.34 -1.62 14.89
N PHE A 302 -9.79 -1.83 13.66
CA PHE A 302 -8.97 -1.68 12.45
C PHE A 302 -8.45 -0.25 12.23
N PHE A 303 -9.08 0.76 12.84
CA PHE A 303 -8.67 2.16 12.72
C PHE A 303 -7.24 2.38 13.23
N GLU A 304 -6.91 1.85 14.41
CA GLU A 304 -5.56 1.96 14.98
C GLU A 304 -4.53 1.22 14.11
N LEU A 305 -4.91 0.11 13.49
CA LEU A 305 -4.00 -0.61 12.59
C LEU A 305 -3.66 0.22 11.34
N LEU A 306 -4.62 0.98 10.80
CA LEU A 306 -4.42 1.84 9.65
C LEU A 306 -3.63 3.10 10.00
N ILE A 307 -4.06 3.84 11.03
CA ILE A 307 -3.42 5.10 11.42
C ILE A 307 -2.11 4.87 12.19
N GLY A 308 -1.99 3.73 12.88
CA GLY A 308 -0.77 3.31 13.54
C GLY A 308 -0.57 3.83 14.96
N THR A 309 -1.56 4.48 15.55
CA THR A 309 -1.52 5.03 16.91
C THR A 309 -2.90 4.97 17.57
N ASP A 310 -2.97 5.16 18.88
CA ASP A 310 -4.23 5.26 19.62
C ASP A 310 -4.68 6.69 19.87
N TYR A 311 -3.78 7.66 19.77
CA TYR A 311 -4.12 9.06 20.14
C TYR A 311 -5.04 9.74 19.12
N VAL A 312 -5.01 9.34 17.85
CA VAL A 312 -5.83 10.00 16.82
C VAL A 312 -7.31 9.81 17.10
N ARG A 313 -7.76 8.58 17.36
CA ARG A 313 -9.16 8.31 17.74
C ARG A 313 -9.54 9.10 18.98
N LYS A 314 -8.70 9.09 20.02
CA LYS A 314 -8.95 9.81 21.28
C LYS A 314 -9.12 11.30 21.02
N MET A 315 -8.23 11.92 20.26
CA MET A 315 -8.30 13.34 19.92
C MET A 315 -9.55 13.69 19.10
N ILE A 316 -9.97 12.83 18.16
CA ILE A 316 -11.22 13.02 17.41
C ILE A 316 -12.43 13.00 18.38
N LYS A 317 -12.48 12.04 19.29
CA LYS A 317 -13.55 11.94 20.30
C LYS A 317 -13.56 13.12 21.28
N GLU A 318 -12.41 13.69 21.56
CA GLU A 318 -12.26 14.92 22.37
C GLU A 318 -12.65 16.21 21.61
N GLY A 319 -13.02 16.09 20.34
CA GLY A 319 -13.44 17.21 19.51
C GLY A 319 -12.31 18.05 18.92
N LYS A 320 -11.08 17.51 18.90
CA LYS A 320 -9.92 18.18 18.28
C LYS A 320 -10.09 18.32 16.77
N SER A 321 -9.50 19.38 16.21
CA SER A 321 -9.48 19.61 14.77
C SER A 321 -8.46 18.70 14.06
N ALA A 322 -8.59 18.57 12.75
CA ALA A 322 -7.62 17.86 11.92
C ALA A 322 -6.21 18.47 12.05
N GLU A 323 -6.11 19.78 12.12
CA GLU A 323 -4.86 20.53 12.28
C GLU A 323 -4.20 20.27 13.64
N GLU A 324 -4.98 20.29 14.74
CA GLU A 324 -4.48 19.96 16.07
C GLU A 324 -3.94 18.53 16.14
N ILE A 325 -4.62 17.57 15.51
CA ILE A 325 -4.18 16.19 15.47
C ILE A 325 -2.92 16.05 14.60
N LYS A 326 -2.89 16.69 13.44
CA LYS A 326 -1.74 16.68 12.54
C LYS A 326 -0.48 17.27 13.20
N ALA A 327 -0.62 18.30 14.00
CA ALA A 327 0.49 18.89 14.75
C ALA A 327 1.18 17.88 15.68
N ARG A 328 0.44 16.85 16.14
CA ARG A 328 0.95 15.83 17.06
C ARG A 328 2.07 14.97 16.47
N TRP A 329 2.07 14.70 15.17
CA TRP A 329 3.09 13.87 14.53
C TRP A 329 4.16 14.66 13.76
N LYS A 330 4.09 15.98 13.72
CA LYS A 330 4.99 16.81 12.93
C LYS A 330 6.46 16.58 13.25
N ASP A 331 6.83 16.58 14.53
CA ASP A 331 8.21 16.40 14.97
C ASP A 331 8.74 14.99 14.66
N ASP A 332 7.89 13.98 14.76
CA ASP A 332 8.25 12.60 14.43
C ASP A 332 8.46 12.42 12.92
N VAL A 333 7.68 13.11 12.10
CA VAL A 333 7.89 13.16 10.64
C VAL A 333 9.24 13.79 10.31
N GLU A 334 9.61 14.90 10.96
CA GLU A 334 10.93 15.53 10.73
C GLU A 334 12.09 14.63 11.18
N LYS A 335 11.96 13.92 12.29
CA LYS A 335 12.95 12.92 12.71
C LYS A 335 13.07 11.77 11.70
N PHE A 336 11.96 11.29 11.17
CA PHE A 336 11.97 10.25 10.15
C PHE A 336 12.64 10.70 8.85
N LYS A 337 12.43 11.94 8.41
CA LYS A 337 13.13 12.49 7.25
C LYS A 337 14.66 12.45 7.43
N VAL A 338 15.14 12.73 8.63
CA VAL A 338 16.57 12.60 8.96
C VAL A 338 17.01 11.13 8.93
N GLN A 339 16.22 10.23 9.54
CA GLN A 339 16.51 8.81 9.62
C GLN A 339 16.56 8.14 8.24
N ARG A 340 15.64 8.47 7.32
CA ARG A 340 15.59 7.89 5.97
C ARG A 340 16.69 8.38 5.04
N LYS A 341 17.27 9.57 5.30
CA LYS A 341 18.18 10.26 4.38
C LYS A 341 19.36 9.43 3.89
N PRO A 342 20.05 8.61 4.72
CA PRO A 342 21.16 7.76 4.24
C PRO A 342 20.74 6.69 3.23
N TYR A 343 19.45 6.39 3.10
CA TYR A 343 18.90 5.34 2.25
C TYR A 343 18.28 5.86 0.96
N LEU A 344 18.19 7.18 0.80
CA LEU A 344 17.62 7.78 -0.41
C LEU A 344 18.59 7.61 -1.58
N LEU A 345 18.05 7.14 -2.70
CA LEU A 345 18.76 6.95 -3.97
C LEU A 345 18.55 8.11 -4.92
N TYR A 346 17.54 8.94 -4.66
CA TYR A 346 17.10 10.01 -5.53
C TYR A 346 17.13 11.34 -4.78
N GLU A 347 17.35 12.44 -5.53
CA GLU A 347 17.30 13.80 -4.98
C GLU A 347 15.91 14.14 -4.45
N GLU A 348 15.88 14.90 -3.33
CA GLU A 348 14.66 15.41 -2.70
C GLU A 348 14.11 16.66 -3.38
#